data_a69fa95cde57cf1cc85cc55b392950cd
#
_entry.id   a69fa95cde57cf1cc85cc55b392950cd
#
_cell.length_a   1.000
_cell.length_b   1.000
_cell.length_c   1.000
_cell.angle_alpha   90.00
_cell.angle_beta   90.00
_cell.angle_gamma   90.00
#
_symmetry.space_group_name_H-M   'P 1'
#
loop_
_entity.id
_entity.type
_entity.pdbx_description
1 polymer ?
#
loop_
_entity_poly.entity_id
_entity_poly.type
_entity_poly.pdbx_seq_one_letter_code
_entity_poly.pdbx_strand_id
1 'polypeptide(L)'
;KEFANIYALLIPKMEQMEDVKFLVEQIQFIVDGEVAAHEILAEYVNEPYNEIVQVKVWPPSGDHYIKHMYFNAFAKENAAYTIAAMAPCPYVYQVIAQQALQDHTLNTDSILAKWFEFYSTEMDELVHIFDNLMDKLTQNCTKQEKADIKDCFLQSTVHERKFFNMSFIEEEWLYGGLNNE
;
A
#
# COMPACT_ATOMS: atom_id res chain seq x y z
N LYS A 1 -0.12 8.74 -4.02
CA LYS A 1 0.20 9.97 -3.29
C LYS A 1 0.28 9.72 -1.79
N GLU A 2 -0.72 9.09 -1.16
CA GLU A 2 -0.77 8.90 0.30
C GLU A 2 0.42 8.08 0.81
N PHE A 3 0.78 6.99 0.16
CA PHE A 3 1.96 6.19 0.51
C PHE A 3 3.26 7.01 0.46
N ALA A 4 3.47 7.83 -0.58
CA ALA A 4 4.64 8.71 -0.67
C ALA A 4 4.72 9.69 0.51
N ASN A 5 3.58 10.25 0.91
CA ASN A 5 3.51 11.13 2.09
C ASN A 5 3.85 10.37 3.38
N ILE A 6 3.39 9.13 3.54
CA ILE A 6 3.66 8.31 4.73
C ILE A 6 5.13 7.91 4.78
N TYR A 7 5.76 7.53 3.65
CA TYR A 7 7.20 7.31 3.58
C TYR A 7 8.00 8.55 4.00
N ALA A 8 7.58 9.74 3.55
CA ALA A 8 8.22 10.99 3.94
C ALA A 8 8.15 11.23 5.46
N LEU A 9 7.05 10.85 6.12
CA LEU A 9 6.90 10.93 7.58
C LEU A 9 7.78 9.94 8.35
N LEU A 10 8.24 8.87 7.70
CA LEU A 10 9.16 7.91 8.30
C LEU A 10 10.62 8.41 8.30
N ILE A 11 11.01 9.26 7.35
CA ILE A 11 12.39 9.75 7.20
C ILE A 11 12.97 10.29 8.53
N PRO A 12 12.30 11.20 9.27
CA PRO A 12 12.84 11.72 10.52
C PRO A 12 12.91 10.70 11.67
N LYS A 13 12.34 9.51 11.51
CA LYS A 13 12.36 8.43 12.49
C LYS A 13 13.47 7.41 12.25
N MET A 14 14.18 7.52 11.13
CA MET A 14 15.27 6.62 10.80
C MET A 14 16.59 7.12 11.41
N GLU A 15 17.31 6.22 12.07
CA GLU A 15 18.62 6.51 12.65
C GLU A 15 19.76 6.36 11.64
N GLN A 16 19.58 5.47 10.66
CA GLN A 16 20.61 5.17 9.67
C GLN A 16 20.32 5.82 8.32
N MET A 17 21.33 6.41 7.71
CA MET A 17 21.17 7.07 6.40
C MET A 17 20.79 6.09 5.29
N GLU A 18 21.15 4.81 5.43
CA GLU A 18 20.75 3.75 4.52
C GLU A 18 19.25 3.55 4.50
N ASP A 19 18.60 3.55 5.67
CA ASP A 19 17.13 3.45 5.79
C ASP A 19 16.44 4.69 5.19
N VAL A 20 17.04 5.89 5.40
CA VAL A 20 16.55 7.13 4.79
C VAL A 20 16.64 7.05 3.25
N LYS A 21 17.76 6.57 2.73
CA LYS A 21 17.96 6.41 1.28
C LYS A 21 16.92 5.47 0.69
N PHE A 22 16.68 4.33 1.33
CA PHE A 22 15.62 3.40 0.94
C PHE A 22 14.25 4.08 0.87
N LEU A 23 13.86 4.84 1.90
CA LEU A 23 12.55 5.53 1.89
C LEU A 23 12.44 6.54 0.75
N VAL A 24 13.52 7.23 0.41
CA VAL A 24 13.56 8.15 -0.74
C VAL A 24 13.41 7.38 -2.06
N GLU A 25 14.06 6.23 -2.21
CA GLU A 25 13.92 5.35 -3.37
C GLU A 25 12.48 4.83 -3.51
N GLN A 26 11.81 4.50 -2.40
CA GLN A 26 10.40 4.10 -2.43
C GLN A 26 9.46 5.25 -2.83
N ILE A 27 9.73 6.47 -2.38
CA ILE A 27 8.97 7.66 -2.83
C ILE A 27 9.15 7.83 -4.34
N GLN A 28 10.38 7.71 -4.86
CA GLN A 28 10.66 7.80 -6.28
C GLN A 28 9.96 6.69 -7.08
N PHE A 29 10.00 5.45 -6.57
CA PHE A 29 9.30 4.32 -7.19
C PHE A 29 7.79 4.55 -7.31
N ILE A 30 7.15 5.09 -6.26
CA ILE A 30 5.70 5.40 -6.31
C ILE A 30 5.40 6.48 -7.34
N VAL A 31 6.25 7.52 -7.44
CA VAL A 31 6.00 8.65 -8.32
C VAL A 31 6.20 8.28 -9.79
N ASP A 32 7.16 7.44 -10.10
CA ASP A 32 7.55 7.12 -11.49
C ASP A 32 7.11 5.70 -11.90
N GLY A 33 7.38 4.68 -11.07
CA GLY A 33 7.17 3.28 -11.44
C GLY A 33 5.73 2.81 -11.26
N GLU A 34 5.14 3.07 -10.08
CA GLU A 34 3.79 2.59 -9.79
C GLU A 34 2.71 3.34 -10.60
N VAL A 35 2.97 4.60 -10.97
CA VAL A 35 2.09 5.32 -11.89
C VAL A 35 1.98 4.60 -13.23
N ALA A 36 3.07 4.06 -13.77
CA ALA A 36 3.04 3.30 -15.01
C ALA A 36 2.17 2.03 -14.90
N ALA A 37 2.18 1.35 -13.75
CA ALA A 37 1.29 0.21 -13.51
C ALA A 37 -0.20 0.62 -13.46
N HIS A 38 -0.50 1.79 -12.90
CA HIS A 38 -1.85 2.34 -12.90
C HIS A 38 -2.31 2.78 -14.30
N GLU A 39 -1.40 3.29 -15.13
CA GLU A 39 -1.69 3.64 -16.53
C GLU A 39 -2.05 2.38 -17.36
N ILE A 40 -1.44 1.22 -17.05
CA ILE A 40 -1.82 -0.07 -17.66
C ILE A 40 -3.29 -0.39 -17.34
N LEU A 41 -3.75 -0.19 -16.11
CA LEU A 41 -5.16 -0.42 -15.75
C LEU A 41 -6.09 0.61 -16.39
N ALA A 42 -5.68 1.87 -16.48
CA ALA A 42 -6.43 2.91 -17.17
C ALA A 42 -6.64 2.58 -18.66
N GLU A 43 -5.59 2.08 -19.33
CA GLU A 43 -5.68 1.56 -20.70
C GLU A 43 -6.67 0.38 -20.81
N TYR A 44 -6.64 -0.54 -19.84
CA TYR A 44 -7.55 -1.69 -19.80
C TYR A 44 -9.02 -1.30 -19.74
N VAL A 45 -9.36 -0.25 -18.96
CA VAL A 45 -10.74 0.26 -18.84
C VAL A 45 -11.07 1.31 -19.90
N ASN A 46 -10.10 1.68 -20.76
CA ASN A 46 -10.22 2.69 -21.81
C ASN A 46 -10.62 4.08 -21.27
N GLU A 47 -10.06 4.45 -20.12
CA GLU A 47 -10.26 5.76 -19.48
C GLU A 47 -8.91 6.45 -19.26
N PRO A 48 -8.80 7.77 -19.47
CA PRO A 48 -7.56 8.49 -19.21
C PRO A 48 -7.17 8.44 -17.71
N TYR A 49 -5.94 8.05 -17.41
CA TYR A 49 -5.45 7.95 -16.04
C TYR A 49 -5.64 9.25 -15.22
N ASN A 50 -5.38 10.39 -15.84
CA ASN A 50 -5.55 11.69 -15.19
C ASN A 50 -7.01 12.03 -14.83
N GLU A 51 -8.00 11.40 -15.44
CA GLU A 51 -9.41 11.53 -15.08
C GLU A 51 -9.79 10.60 -13.93
N ILE A 52 -9.28 9.35 -13.97
CA ILE A 52 -9.50 8.35 -12.92
C ILE A 52 -8.97 8.84 -11.56
N VAL A 53 -7.79 9.47 -11.53
CA VAL A 53 -7.15 9.90 -10.26
C VAL A 53 -7.68 11.20 -9.68
N GLN A 54 -8.68 11.83 -10.29
CA GLN A 54 -9.31 13.05 -9.78
C GLN A 54 -10.31 12.81 -8.65
N VAL A 55 -10.40 11.59 -8.13
CA VAL A 55 -11.27 11.29 -6.99
C VAL A 55 -10.89 12.15 -5.79
N LYS A 56 -11.82 13.00 -5.36
CA LYS A 56 -11.60 13.97 -4.27
C LYS A 56 -11.79 13.36 -2.89
N VAL A 57 -12.59 12.34 -2.78
CA VAL A 57 -12.97 11.71 -1.49
C VAL A 57 -12.89 10.20 -1.64
N TRP A 58 -12.12 9.57 -0.75
CA TRP A 58 -12.05 8.12 -0.67
C TRP A 58 -13.37 7.54 -0.16
N PRO A 59 -13.82 6.36 -0.65
CA PRO A 59 -14.86 5.59 0.01
C PRO A 59 -14.50 5.30 1.48
N PRO A 60 -15.48 5.03 2.36
CA PRO A 60 -15.25 4.86 3.80
C PRO A 60 -14.14 3.88 4.16
N SER A 61 -14.06 2.73 3.51
CA SER A 61 -13.03 1.73 3.77
C SER A 61 -11.63 2.19 3.34
N GLY A 62 -11.51 2.86 2.20
CA GLY A 62 -10.26 3.46 1.74
C GLY A 62 -9.78 4.59 2.66
N ASP A 63 -10.68 5.50 3.02
CA ASP A 63 -10.42 6.59 3.96
C ASP A 63 -9.96 6.06 5.33
N HIS A 64 -10.63 5.02 5.85
CA HIS A 64 -10.27 4.41 7.12
C HIS A 64 -8.87 3.76 7.07
N TYR A 65 -8.53 3.09 5.97
CA TYR A 65 -7.22 2.48 5.81
C TYR A 65 -6.10 3.54 5.77
N ILE A 66 -6.29 4.60 4.99
CA ILE A 66 -5.34 5.71 4.92
C ILE A 66 -5.16 6.36 6.29
N LYS A 67 -6.24 6.61 7.02
CA LYS A 67 -6.19 7.16 8.38
C LYS A 67 -5.50 6.23 9.38
N HIS A 68 -5.65 4.91 9.25
CA HIS A 68 -4.93 3.94 10.06
C HIS A 68 -3.41 4.06 9.87
N MET A 69 -2.94 4.18 8.63
CA MET A 69 -1.52 4.38 8.33
C MET A 69 -1.00 5.72 8.87
N TYR A 70 -1.72 6.80 8.63
CA TYR A 70 -1.35 8.13 9.16
C TYR A 70 -1.35 8.18 10.69
N PHE A 71 -2.33 7.55 11.34
CA PHE A 71 -2.35 7.46 12.80
C PHE A 71 -1.06 6.83 13.33
N ASN A 72 -0.63 5.72 12.76
CA ASN A 72 0.60 5.07 13.17
C ASN A 72 1.85 5.91 12.83
N ALA A 73 1.84 6.65 11.72
CA ALA A 73 2.92 7.53 11.34
C ALA A 73 3.06 8.75 12.27
N PHE A 74 1.96 9.31 12.77
CA PHE A 74 2.00 10.50 13.62
C PHE A 74 2.04 10.18 15.10
N ALA A 75 1.27 9.19 15.57
CA ALA A 75 1.07 8.94 16.99
C ALA A 75 2.12 8.01 17.61
N LYS A 76 2.85 7.25 16.80
CA LYS A 76 3.84 6.29 17.27
C LYS A 76 5.25 6.80 16.98
N GLU A 77 6.13 6.80 18.00
CA GLU A 77 7.54 7.18 17.83
C GLU A 77 8.31 6.12 17.04
N ASN A 78 8.14 4.83 17.41
CA ASN A 78 8.79 3.73 16.70
C ASN A 78 8.17 3.52 15.30
N ALA A 79 9.00 3.67 14.27
CA ALA A 79 8.62 3.51 12.88
C ALA A 79 8.07 2.12 12.54
N ALA A 80 8.36 1.09 13.34
CA ALA A 80 7.83 -0.26 13.15
C ALA A 80 6.30 -0.31 13.08
N TYR A 81 5.60 0.57 13.81
CA TYR A 81 4.14 0.66 13.73
C TYR A 81 3.67 1.14 12.35
N THR A 82 4.37 2.12 11.77
CA THR A 82 4.03 2.62 10.44
C THR A 82 4.35 1.59 9.38
N ILE A 83 5.51 0.94 9.46
CA ILE A 83 5.87 -0.16 8.55
C ILE A 83 4.84 -1.29 8.66
N ALA A 84 4.43 -1.69 9.88
CA ALA A 84 3.39 -2.69 10.07
C ALA A 84 2.04 -2.30 9.47
N ALA A 85 1.70 -1.00 9.51
CA ALA A 85 0.48 -0.50 8.88
C ALA A 85 0.55 -0.47 7.35
N MET A 86 1.74 -0.38 6.75
CA MET A 86 1.94 -0.30 5.29
C MET A 86 2.22 -1.67 4.66
N ALA A 87 2.94 -2.54 5.34
CA ALA A 87 3.46 -3.79 4.80
C ALA A 87 2.41 -4.76 4.22
N PRO A 88 1.17 -4.87 4.73
CA PRO A 88 0.16 -5.72 4.12
C PRO A 88 -0.16 -5.38 2.66
N CYS A 89 -0.08 -4.10 2.26
CA CYS A 89 -0.39 -3.68 0.90
C CYS A 89 0.53 -4.37 -0.15
N PRO A 90 1.85 -4.12 -0.20
CA PRO A 90 2.71 -4.75 -1.20
C PRO A 90 2.68 -6.28 -1.11
N TYR A 91 2.58 -6.84 0.09
CA TYR A 91 2.50 -8.28 0.28
C TYR A 91 1.24 -8.90 -0.34
N VAL A 92 0.08 -8.29 -0.14
CA VAL A 92 -1.20 -8.77 -0.72
C VAL A 92 -1.17 -8.65 -2.24
N TYR A 93 -0.69 -7.54 -2.78
CA TYR A 93 -0.57 -7.34 -4.23
C TYR A 93 0.37 -8.38 -4.86
N GLN A 94 1.52 -8.64 -4.24
CA GLN A 94 2.46 -9.67 -4.70
C GLN A 94 1.80 -11.05 -4.75
N VAL A 95 1.16 -11.47 -3.64
CA VAL A 95 0.53 -12.80 -3.56
C VAL A 95 -0.60 -12.95 -4.58
N ILE A 96 -1.45 -11.94 -4.72
CA ILE A 96 -2.55 -11.96 -5.70
C ILE A 96 -1.98 -12.05 -7.12
N ALA A 97 -0.96 -11.25 -7.44
CA ALA A 97 -0.34 -11.25 -8.75
C ALA A 97 0.32 -12.60 -9.08
N GLN A 98 1.08 -13.17 -8.14
CA GLN A 98 1.69 -14.49 -8.31
C GLN A 98 0.65 -15.60 -8.50
N GLN A 99 -0.45 -15.57 -7.76
CA GLN A 99 -1.53 -16.54 -7.91
C GLN A 99 -2.25 -16.39 -9.26
N ALA A 100 -2.53 -15.14 -9.70
CA ALA A 100 -3.18 -14.89 -10.97
C ALA A 100 -2.34 -15.37 -12.16
N LEU A 101 -1.01 -15.21 -12.11
CA LEU A 101 -0.10 -15.69 -13.15
C LEU A 101 0.00 -17.23 -13.21
N GLN A 102 -0.34 -17.92 -12.13
CA GLN A 102 -0.43 -19.38 -12.09
C GLN A 102 -1.78 -19.91 -12.62
N ASP A 103 -2.77 -19.04 -12.78
CA ASP A 103 -4.08 -19.43 -13.30
C ASP A 103 -3.99 -19.63 -14.81
N HIS A 104 -4.17 -20.87 -15.26
CA HIS A 104 -4.13 -21.26 -16.68
C HIS A 104 -5.26 -20.65 -17.51
N THR A 105 -6.23 -19.98 -16.91
CA THR A 105 -7.30 -19.28 -17.61
C THR A 105 -6.94 -17.85 -17.99
N LEU A 106 -5.87 -17.29 -17.39
CA LEU A 106 -5.39 -15.96 -17.69
C LEU A 106 -4.83 -15.89 -19.11
N ASN A 107 -5.35 -14.96 -19.91
CA ASN A 107 -4.74 -14.64 -21.20
C ASN A 107 -3.42 -13.88 -20.96
N THR A 108 -2.29 -14.55 -21.19
CA THR A 108 -0.94 -14.01 -20.98
C THR A 108 -0.59 -12.82 -21.88
N ASP A 109 -1.29 -12.65 -23.01
CA ASP A 109 -1.09 -11.51 -23.91
C ASP A 109 -1.97 -10.29 -23.52
N SER A 110 -2.76 -10.42 -22.47
CA SER A 110 -3.64 -9.33 -22.02
C SER A 110 -2.88 -8.21 -21.30
N ILE A 111 -3.42 -7.00 -21.37
CA ILE A 111 -2.92 -5.85 -20.58
C ILE A 111 -2.93 -6.17 -19.09
N LEU A 112 -3.95 -6.88 -18.61
CA LEU A 112 -4.07 -7.28 -17.22
C LEU A 112 -2.95 -8.24 -16.77
N ALA A 113 -2.48 -9.13 -17.66
CA ALA A 113 -1.33 -9.99 -17.36
C ALA A 113 -0.07 -9.18 -17.09
N LYS A 114 0.19 -8.11 -17.86
CA LYS A 114 1.31 -7.20 -17.64
C LYS A 114 1.26 -6.51 -16.28
N TRP A 115 0.07 -6.16 -15.81
CA TRP A 115 -0.14 -5.61 -14.48
C TRP A 115 0.21 -6.64 -13.38
N PHE A 116 -0.20 -7.90 -13.52
CA PHE A 116 0.19 -8.97 -12.60
C PHE A 116 1.69 -9.25 -12.66
N GLU A 117 2.32 -9.23 -13.84
CA GLU A 117 3.77 -9.38 -13.98
C GLU A 117 4.52 -8.30 -13.19
N PHE A 118 4.10 -7.05 -13.32
CA PHE A 118 4.67 -5.94 -12.58
C PHE A 118 4.63 -6.20 -11.06
N TYR A 119 3.44 -6.43 -10.48
CA TYR A 119 3.33 -6.60 -9.04
C TYR A 119 3.93 -7.92 -8.52
N SER A 120 4.01 -8.95 -9.32
CA SER A 120 4.65 -10.22 -8.90
C SER A 120 6.17 -10.09 -8.76
N THR A 121 6.79 -9.15 -9.48
CA THR A 121 8.25 -8.96 -9.54
C THR A 121 8.70 -7.80 -8.67
N GLU A 122 8.12 -6.61 -8.86
CA GLU A 122 8.56 -5.38 -8.19
C GLU A 122 8.29 -5.37 -6.68
N MET A 123 7.27 -6.12 -6.22
CA MET A 123 6.96 -6.17 -4.79
C MET A 123 7.89 -7.07 -3.98
N ASP A 124 8.64 -7.97 -4.61
CA ASP A 124 9.50 -8.93 -3.91
C ASP A 124 10.60 -8.23 -3.09
N GLU A 125 11.30 -7.29 -3.72
CA GLU A 125 12.34 -6.51 -3.06
C GLU A 125 11.77 -5.64 -1.93
N LEU A 126 10.63 -4.99 -2.16
CA LEU A 126 9.97 -4.14 -1.16
C LEU A 126 9.52 -4.95 0.07
N VAL A 127 8.95 -6.12 -0.13
CA VAL A 127 8.53 -7.02 0.96
C VAL A 127 9.74 -7.43 1.79
N HIS A 128 10.85 -7.86 1.16
CA HIS A 128 12.08 -8.22 1.85
C HIS A 128 12.69 -7.07 2.65
N ILE A 129 12.64 -5.85 2.12
CA ILE A 129 13.17 -4.68 2.83
C ILE A 129 12.28 -4.32 4.02
N PHE A 130 10.96 -4.43 3.88
CA PHE A 130 10.04 -4.22 5.00
C PHE A 130 10.27 -5.25 6.11
N ASP A 131 10.49 -6.51 5.78
CA ASP A 131 10.82 -7.55 6.76
C ASP A 131 12.13 -7.22 7.50
N ASN A 132 13.18 -6.84 6.78
CA ASN A 132 14.46 -6.44 7.38
C ASN A 132 14.34 -5.20 8.26
N LEU A 133 13.60 -4.18 7.82
CA LEU A 133 13.33 -2.98 8.62
C LEU A 133 12.52 -3.33 9.88
N MET A 134 11.51 -4.20 9.76
CA MET A 134 10.72 -4.65 10.89
C MET A 134 11.57 -5.35 11.92
N ASP A 135 12.41 -6.27 11.52
CA ASP A 135 13.35 -6.99 12.42
C ASP A 135 14.27 -6.01 13.13
N LYS A 136 14.87 -5.07 12.40
CA LYS A 136 15.76 -4.04 12.96
C LYS A 136 15.05 -3.14 13.96
N LEU A 137 13.91 -2.57 13.59
CA LEU A 137 13.15 -1.62 14.40
C LEU A 137 12.50 -2.25 15.65
N THR A 138 12.29 -3.57 15.63
CA THR A 138 11.69 -4.31 16.75
C THR A 138 12.72 -4.99 17.65
N GLN A 139 14.01 -4.94 17.33
CA GLN A 139 15.06 -5.66 18.05
C GLN A 139 15.03 -5.37 19.56
N ASN A 140 14.86 -4.12 19.94
CA ASN A 140 14.84 -3.66 21.33
C ASN A 140 13.41 -3.47 21.90
N CYS A 141 12.37 -3.84 21.15
CA CYS A 141 11.00 -3.72 21.61
C CYS A 141 10.68 -4.75 22.71
N THR A 142 9.88 -4.32 23.68
CA THR A 142 9.28 -5.18 24.70
C THR A 142 8.33 -6.20 24.04
N LYS A 143 7.97 -7.24 24.79
CA LYS A 143 6.97 -8.23 24.31
C LYS A 143 5.62 -7.58 24.00
N GLN A 144 5.24 -6.58 24.79
CA GLN A 144 3.97 -5.86 24.57
C GLN A 144 4.02 -5.03 23.29
N GLU A 145 5.08 -4.26 23.08
CA GLU A 145 5.25 -3.49 21.84
C GLU A 145 5.25 -4.39 20.60
N LYS A 146 5.93 -5.54 20.65
CA LYS A 146 5.89 -6.51 19.55
C LYS A 146 4.47 -7.06 19.30
N ALA A 147 3.70 -7.28 20.37
CA ALA A 147 2.30 -7.69 20.22
C ALA A 147 1.44 -6.58 19.61
N ASP A 148 1.62 -5.33 20.04
CA ASP A 148 0.89 -4.18 19.51
C ASP A 148 1.23 -3.91 18.02
N ILE A 149 2.51 -4.06 17.63
CA ILE A 149 2.97 -3.95 16.24
C ILE A 149 2.35 -5.06 15.38
N LYS A 150 2.33 -6.29 15.90
CA LYS A 150 1.66 -7.41 15.22
C LYS A 150 0.16 -7.14 15.05
N ASP A 151 -0.52 -6.62 16.05
CA ASP A 151 -1.93 -6.26 15.97
C ASP A 151 -2.16 -5.15 14.94
N CYS A 152 -1.26 -4.17 14.85
CA CYS A 152 -1.29 -3.14 13.81
C CYS A 152 -1.22 -3.76 12.40
N PHE A 153 -0.31 -4.70 12.16
CA PHE A 153 -0.21 -5.44 10.90
C PHE A 153 -1.50 -6.20 10.58
N LEU A 154 -2.06 -6.92 11.56
CA LEU A 154 -3.31 -7.67 11.37
C LEU A 154 -4.50 -6.76 11.08
N GLN A 155 -4.59 -5.61 11.73
CA GLN A 155 -5.60 -4.59 11.44
C GLN A 155 -5.47 -4.09 9.99
N SER A 156 -4.24 -3.81 9.56
CA SER A 156 -3.96 -3.38 8.20
C SER A 156 -4.33 -4.43 7.15
N THR A 157 -4.09 -5.72 7.44
CA THR A 157 -4.53 -6.82 6.58
C THR A 157 -6.06 -6.86 6.43
N VAL A 158 -6.80 -6.55 7.51
CA VAL A 158 -8.27 -6.42 7.44
C VAL A 158 -8.67 -5.21 6.60
N HIS A 159 -7.91 -4.10 6.69
CA HIS A 159 -8.14 -2.91 5.85
C HIS A 159 -7.89 -3.20 4.38
N GLU A 160 -6.85 -3.96 4.02
CA GLU A 160 -6.61 -4.40 2.64
C GLU A 160 -7.83 -5.15 2.08
N ARG A 161 -8.32 -6.14 2.80
CA ARG A 161 -9.51 -6.88 2.36
C ARG A 161 -10.72 -5.97 2.16
N LYS A 162 -10.92 -4.99 3.05
CA LYS A 162 -12.04 -4.03 2.93
C LYS A 162 -11.81 -3.09 1.75
N PHE A 163 -10.58 -2.68 1.50
CA PHE A 163 -10.20 -1.83 0.37
C PHE A 163 -10.56 -2.49 -0.96
N PHE A 164 -10.21 -3.76 -1.16
CA PHE A 164 -10.65 -4.50 -2.35
C PHE A 164 -12.18 -4.65 -2.41
N ASN A 165 -12.82 -4.97 -1.27
CA ASN A 165 -14.26 -5.17 -1.24
C ASN A 165 -15.05 -3.89 -1.55
N MET A 166 -14.57 -2.70 -1.16
CA MET A 166 -15.28 -1.45 -1.40
C MET A 166 -15.55 -1.18 -2.87
N SER A 167 -14.65 -1.63 -3.77
CA SER A 167 -14.82 -1.49 -5.21
C SER A 167 -15.93 -2.40 -5.75
N PHE A 168 -16.08 -3.62 -5.18
CA PHE A 168 -17.13 -4.56 -5.59
C PHE A 168 -18.52 -4.14 -5.15
N ILE A 169 -18.64 -3.51 -3.97
CA ILE A 169 -19.94 -3.09 -3.41
C ILE A 169 -20.27 -1.63 -3.74
N GLU A 170 -19.40 -0.95 -4.49
CA GLU A 170 -19.54 0.48 -4.80
C GLU A 170 -19.82 1.30 -3.52
N GLU A 171 -18.94 1.11 -2.50
CA GLU A 171 -19.15 1.65 -1.16
C GLU A 171 -19.25 3.18 -1.18
N GLU A 172 -20.30 3.71 -0.57
CA GLU A 172 -20.58 5.14 -0.44
C GLU A 172 -20.70 5.59 1.02
N TRP A 173 -20.48 6.88 1.25
CA TRP A 173 -20.75 7.49 2.54
C TRP A 173 -22.25 7.59 2.83
N LEU A 174 -22.69 7.19 4.04
CA LEU A 174 -24.10 7.18 4.43
C LEU A 174 -24.77 8.57 4.42
N TYR A 175 -23.98 9.64 4.49
CA TYR A 175 -24.50 11.02 4.50
C TYR A 175 -24.38 11.73 3.13
N GLY A 176 -24.31 10.95 2.04
CA GLY A 176 -24.13 11.50 0.69
C GLY A 176 -22.84 12.30 0.64
N GLY A 177 -21.73 11.69 0.26
CA GLY A 177 -20.43 12.35 0.26
C GLY A 177 -20.46 13.66 -0.53
N LEU A 178 -19.50 14.52 -0.30
CA LEU A 178 -19.29 15.85 -0.92
C LEU A 178 -19.17 15.84 -2.46
N ASN A 179 -19.70 14.83 -3.12
CA ASN A 179 -19.55 14.58 -4.55
C ASN A 179 -20.59 15.27 -5.43
N ASN A 180 -21.40 16.16 -4.89
CA ASN A 180 -22.47 16.86 -5.63
C ASN A 180 -22.24 18.38 -5.70
N GLU A 181 -21.02 18.82 -6.10
CA GLU A 181 -20.84 20.17 -6.62
C GLU A 181 -19.77 20.20 -7.72
#